data_0fc8df132185f1405c407a9ff454acfe
#
_entry.id   0fc8df132185f1405c407a9ff454acfe
#
_cell.length_a   1.000
_cell.length_b   1.000
_cell.length_c   1.000
_cell.angle_alpha   90.00
_cell.angle_beta   90.00
_cell.angle_gamma   90.00
#
_symmetry.space_group_name_H-M   'P 1'
#
loop_
_entity.id
_entity.type
_entity.pdbx_description
1 polymer ?
#
loop_
_entity_poly.entity_id
_entity_poly.type
_entity_poly.pdbx_seq_one_letter_code
_entity_poly.pdbx_strand_id
1 'polypeptide(L)'
;MKNIILISIILFINNNIFSQIDKAPERYRGDGPYNQLIIRGATLINGNGAPPTGPVDVVIEKNIIKKIINVGYPGLEIKESRRPILEKGGIEIDAQGKYLLPGFIDMHGHISSQRSGTAEYVFKLWMAHGITTVRDPSCGQGLDWVLDQKNKSQKNEITAPRILAYTSFGQGSKNGINSPSEAVEWIRKNKEKGADGVKFFGSRPDIFKAALQENKRIGLRSACHHAQMDVAEMNVLQTARNGLTTMEHWYGLPEALFENKTIQNYPLDYNYMNEGNRFEEAGKLWKQAAEPYSNKWNDVMNELISLDFTIDVTFVPYSVFRDVQRGSSLPWHKDYTRPQLLKFFLPSRDSHAAAYYDWGSELETEWKENYKLWMTFINEYKNRGGRVTAGSDSGYMYNLYGFGFVQELELLREAGFHPMEVIRAGTLHAAEAIGMEDKIGTVAVGKLADLILMDENPLKNLKYLYATGDIKLDEENDVVRVGGVEKTIKDGIVYDARLLLEDVKKIVDEEKSKTPDWKSLLYESIGRKN
;
A
#
# COMPACT_ATOMS: atom_id res chain seq x y z
N MET A 1 -37.62 -20.21 -41.88
CA MET A 1 -36.23 -20.50 -41.48
C MET A 1 -35.70 -19.24 -40.82
N LYS A 2 -35.69 -19.22 -39.50
CA LYS A 2 -35.21 -18.08 -38.68
C LYS A 2 -33.76 -18.41 -38.29
N ASN A 3 -32.80 -17.70 -38.86
CA ASN A 3 -31.39 -17.79 -38.44
C ASN A 3 -31.25 -16.98 -37.15
N ILE A 4 -31.08 -17.69 -36.04
CA ILE A 4 -30.65 -17.14 -34.76
C ILE A 4 -29.13 -16.98 -34.88
N ILE A 5 -28.66 -15.73 -35.00
CA ILE A 5 -27.26 -15.39 -34.87
C ILE A 5 -26.93 -15.42 -33.38
N LEU A 6 -26.24 -16.45 -32.96
CA LEU A 6 -25.65 -16.54 -31.62
C LEU A 6 -24.43 -15.61 -31.60
N ILE A 7 -24.59 -14.43 -31.04
CA ILE A 7 -23.44 -13.55 -30.73
C ILE A 7 -22.75 -14.14 -29.50
N SER A 8 -21.74 -14.95 -29.75
CA SER A 8 -20.79 -15.36 -28.71
C SER A 8 -20.00 -14.13 -28.31
N ILE A 9 -20.29 -13.56 -27.13
CA ILE A 9 -19.43 -12.60 -26.46
C ILE A 9 -18.17 -13.39 -26.04
N ILE A 10 -17.16 -13.37 -26.92
CA ILE A 10 -15.83 -13.83 -26.57
C ILE A 10 -15.24 -12.75 -25.65
N LEU A 11 -15.43 -12.91 -24.34
CA LEU A 11 -14.53 -12.34 -23.35
C LEU A 11 -13.14 -12.87 -23.71
N PHE A 12 -12.31 -12.04 -24.32
CA PHE A 12 -10.87 -12.26 -24.39
C PHE A 12 -10.34 -12.18 -22.94
N ILE A 13 -10.55 -13.26 -22.19
CA ILE A 13 -9.62 -13.62 -21.13
C ILE A 13 -8.37 -14.04 -21.92
N ASN A 14 -7.49 -13.07 -22.16
CA ASN A 14 -6.14 -13.39 -22.50
C ASN A 14 -5.61 -14.25 -21.36
N ASN A 15 -5.69 -15.57 -21.54
CA ASN A 15 -4.90 -16.54 -20.80
C ASN A 15 -3.43 -16.36 -21.26
N ASN A 16 -2.87 -15.19 -21.03
CA ASN A 16 -1.45 -15.07 -20.87
C ASN A 16 -1.15 -15.92 -19.63
N ILE A 17 -0.66 -17.12 -19.85
CA ILE A 17 0.00 -17.93 -18.83
C ILE A 17 1.26 -17.14 -18.47
N PHE A 18 1.09 -16.10 -17.64
CA PHE A 18 2.23 -15.44 -17.06
C PHE A 18 2.88 -16.50 -16.15
N SER A 19 4.11 -16.84 -16.45
CA SER A 19 4.88 -17.69 -15.56
C SER A 19 4.89 -17.02 -14.19
N GLN A 20 4.68 -17.82 -13.15
CA GLN A 20 4.85 -17.32 -11.80
C GLN A 20 6.24 -16.75 -11.63
N ILE A 21 6.36 -15.66 -10.87
CA ILE A 21 7.67 -15.09 -10.54
C ILE A 21 8.44 -16.01 -9.61
N ASP A 22 9.76 -15.88 -9.62
CA ASP A 22 10.61 -16.60 -8.69
C ASP A 22 10.24 -16.29 -7.24
N LYS A 23 10.09 -17.35 -6.45
CA LYS A 23 9.86 -17.27 -5.01
C LYS A 23 11.07 -16.65 -4.32
N ALA A 24 10.86 -16.04 -3.16
CA ALA A 24 11.95 -15.55 -2.35
C ALA A 24 12.88 -16.71 -1.91
N PRO A 25 14.20 -16.51 -1.95
CA PRO A 25 15.17 -17.49 -1.46
C PRO A 25 15.08 -17.65 0.06
N GLU A 26 15.73 -18.68 0.58
CA GLU A 26 15.93 -18.83 2.03
C GLU A 26 16.57 -17.58 2.63
N ARG A 27 16.17 -17.24 3.86
CA ARG A 27 16.63 -16.05 4.55
C ARG A 27 18.15 -16.11 4.82
N TYR A 28 18.85 -15.15 4.26
CA TYR A 28 20.29 -14.93 4.49
C TYR A 28 20.61 -13.54 5.05
N ARG A 29 19.60 -12.73 5.30
CA ARG A 29 19.67 -11.42 5.95
C ARG A 29 18.84 -11.43 7.24
N GLY A 30 19.25 -10.58 8.16
CA GLY A 30 18.57 -10.39 9.44
C GLY A 30 19.02 -11.39 10.52
N ASP A 31 19.19 -10.87 11.72
CA ASP A 31 19.71 -11.56 12.89
C ASP A 31 18.62 -11.74 13.95
N GLY A 32 18.62 -12.87 14.63
CA GLY A 32 17.62 -13.22 15.63
C GLY A 32 16.54 -14.20 15.11
N PRO A 33 15.36 -14.33 15.78
CA PRO A 33 15.01 -13.58 16.99
C PRO A 33 15.89 -13.98 18.18
N TYR A 34 16.29 -12.99 18.98
CA TYR A 34 17.12 -13.20 20.17
C TYR A 34 16.27 -13.64 21.38
N ASN A 35 16.87 -14.34 22.35
CA ASN A 35 16.19 -14.61 23.60
C ASN A 35 15.77 -13.30 24.28
N GLN A 36 16.66 -12.30 24.25
CA GLN A 36 16.37 -10.94 24.65
C GLN A 36 17.08 -9.97 23.72
N LEU A 37 16.35 -8.96 23.25
CA LEU A 37 16.85 -7.77 22.56
C LEU A 37 16.43 -6.54 23.35
N ILE A 38 17.34 -5.61 23.63
CA ILE A 38 17.02 -4.35 24.26
C ILE A 38 17.38 -3.20 23.30
N ILE A 39 16.41 -2.36 22.96
CA ILE A 39 16.63 -1.12 22.21
C ILE A 39 16.77 -0.01 23.24
N ARG A 40 17.93 0.64 23.28
CA ARG A 40 18.38 1.53 24.36
C ARG A 40 18.20 3.00 24.06
N GLY A 41 17.38 3.70 24.84
CA GLY A 41 17.37 5.17 24.88
C GLY A 41 16.65 5.86 23.71
N ALA A 42 15.77 5.17 23.02
CA ALA A 42 15.06 5.71 21.85
C ALA A 42 14.02 6.78 22.21
N THR A 43 13.76 7.69 21.28
CA THR A 43 12.52 8.48 21.25
C THR A 43 11.42 7.65 20.58
N LEU A 44 10.40 7.29 21.31
CA LEU A 44 9.30 6.43 20.86
C LEU A 44 8.18 7.25 20.21
N ILE A 45 7.91 6.99 18.93
CA ILE A 45 6.69 7.40 18.21
C ILE A 45 5.77 6.18 18.19
N ASN A 46 4.80 6.14 19.09
CA ASN A 46 4.05 4.91 19.39
C ASN A 46 3.15 4.42 18.23
N GLY A 47 2.72 5.28 17.32
CA GLY A 47 1.79 4.95 16.23
C GLY A 47 0.30 5.16 16.56
N ASN A 48 -0.04 5.46 17.79
CA ASN A 48 -1.44 5.68 18.22
C ASN A 48 -1.93 7.14 18.12
N GLY A 49 -1.07 8.05 17.61
CA GLY A 49 -1.35 9.49 17.52
C GLY A 49 -0.96 10.28 18.77
N ALA A 50 -0.46 9.62 19.84
CA ALA A 50 0.07 10.31 21.01
C ALA A 50 1.43 10.98 20.70
N PRO A 51 1.78 12.08 21.42
CA PRO A 51 3.10 12.70 21.28
C PRO A 51 4.26 11.72 21.52
N PRO A 52 5.39 11.90 20.82
CA PRO A 52 6.58 11.10 21.07
C PRO A 52 7.04 11.16 22.54
N THR A 53 7.54 10.05 23.05
CA THR A 53 8.06 9.95 24.42
C THR A 53 9.46 9.37 24.42
N GLY A 54 10.31 9.79 25.36
CA GLY A 54 11.69 9.26 25.47
C GLY A 54 12.55 10.08 26.40
N PRO A 55 13.79 9.60 26.70
CA PRO A 55 14.34 8.32 26.25
C PRO A 55 13.69 7.10 26.90
N VAL A 56 13.42 6.06 26.09
CA VAL A 56 12.90 4.78 26.57
C VAL A 56 13.81 3.62 26.19
N ASP A 57 13.86 2.62 27.07
CA ASP A 57 14.41 1.31 26.73
C ASP A 57 13.27 0.33 26.45
N VAL A 58 13.32 -0.37 25.32
CA VAL A 58 12.33 -1.36 24.90
C VAL A 58 12.95 -2.76 24.96
N VAL A 59 12.36 -3.62 25.80
CA VAL A 59 12.78 -5.01 25.98
C VAL A 59 11.91 -5.92 25.14
N ILE A 60 12.54 -6.72 24.30
CA ILE A 60 11.91 -7.69 23.41
C ILE A 60 12.44 -9.07 23.80
N GLU A 61 11.55 -10.04 24.02
CA GLU A 61 11.90 -11.44 24.19
C GLU A 61 11.38 -12.23 22.99
N LYS A 62 12.30 -12.84 22.26
CA LYS A 62 12.02 -13.48 20.98
C LYS A 62 11.35 -12.48 20.02
N ASN A 63 10.04 -12.58 19.84
CA ASN A 63 9.28 -11.71 18.94
C ASN A 63 8.24 -10.81 19.65
N ILE A 64 8.26 -10.75 20.99
CA ILE A 64 7.26 -10.02 21.78
C ILE A 64 7.90 -8.86 22.55
N ILE A 65 7.28 -7.68 22.46
CA ILE A 65 7.63 -6.53 23.31
C ILE A 65 7.19 -6.83 24.75
N LYS A 66 8.16 -6.93 25.67
CA LYS A 66 7.90 -7.28 27.07
C LYS A 66 7.84 -6.09 28.01
N LYS A 67 8.68 -5.09 27.77
CA LYS A 67 8.72 -3.89 28.62
C LYS A 67 9.04 -2.66 27.77
N ILE A 68 8.48 -1.52 28.18
CA ILE A 68 8.84 -0.19 27.69
C ILE A 68 9.09 0.65 28.95
N ILE A 69 10.31 1.11 29.14
CA ILE A 69 10.77 1.72 30.39
C ILE A 69 11.27 3.12 30.08
N ASN A 70 10.69 4.15 30.73
CA ASN A 70 11.24 5.49 30.70
C ASN A 70 12.52 5.52 31.54
N VAL A 71 13.65 5.82 30.91
CA VAL A 71 14.97 5.78 31.55
C VAL A 71 15.55 7.17 31.87
N GLY A 72 14.86 8.24 31.50
CA GLY A 72 15.34 9.59 31.74
C GLY A 72 14.39 10.67 31.22
N TYR A 73 14.97 11.83 30.94
CA TYR A 73 14.30 12.99 30.37
C TYR A 73 15.15 13.53 29.20
N PRO A 74 14.54 14.10 28.14
CA PRO A 74 15.28 14.68 27.04
C PRO A 74 16.30 15.72 27.50
N GLY A 75 17.54 15.64 27.00
CA GLY A 75 18.61 16.58 27.33
C GLY A 75 19.28 16.37 28.69
N LEU A 76 18.87 15.35 29.45
CA LEU A 76 19.51 14.97 30.71
C LEU A 76 20.18 13.60 30.58
N GLU A 77 21.17 13.36 31.43
CA GLU A 77 21.86 12.07 31.51
C GLU A 77 20.87 10.95 31.88
N ILE A 78 20.96 9.85 31.17
CA ILE A 78 20.14 8.67 31.41
C ILE A 78 20.51 8.02 32.74
N LYS A 79 19.53 7.69 33.56
CA LYS A 79 19.73 7.04 34.85
C LYS A 79 19.95 5.54 34.67
N GLU A 80 21.17 5.08 34.76
CA GLU A 80 21.54 3.66 34.65
C GLU A 80 20.75 2.75 35.60
N SER A 81 20.41 3.22 36.81
CA SER A 81 19.58 2.48 37.77
C SER A 81 18.16 2.16 37.32
N ARG A 82 17.67 2.84 36.26
CA ARG A 82 16.34 2.59 35.66
C ARG A 82 16.38 1.66 34.46
N ARG A 83 17.58 1.37 33.93
CA ARG A 83 17.73 0.54 32.74
C ARG A 83 17.48 -0.93 33.05
N PRO A 84 16.80 -1.65 32.14
CA PRO A 84 16.68 -3.10 32.25
C PRO A 84 18.06 -3.76 32.11
N ILE A 85 18.27 -4.81 32.90
CA ILE A 85 19.51 -5.59 32.83
C ILE A 85 19.47 -6.50 31.60
N LEU A 86 20.55 -6.52 30.84
CA LEU A 86 20.74 -7.44 29.72
C LEU A 86 21.00 -8.85 30.27
N GLU A 87 20.17 -9.81 29.84
CA GLU A 87 20.37 -11.22 30.19
C GLU A 87 21.56 -11.83 29.48
N LYS A 88 22.10 -12.91 30.02
CA LYS A 88 23.24 -13.61 29.41
C LYS A 88 22.86 -14.11 27.99
N GLY A 89 23.60 -13.66 26.99
CA GLY A 89 23.37 -13.98 25.58
C GLY A 89 22.29 -13.12 24.92
N GLY A 90 21.76 -12.10 25.63
CA GLY A 90 20.96 -11.05 25.02
C GLY A 90 21.81 -10.09 24.18
N ILE A 91 21.14 -9.32 23.36
CA ILE A 91 21.75 -8.29 22.49
C ILE A 91 21.11 -6.95 22.81
N GLU A 92 21.90 -5.88 22.66
CA GLU A 92 21.36 -4.52 22.75
C GLU A 92 21.71 -3.70 21.51
N ILE A 93 20.81 -2.78 21.18
CA ILE A 93 20.96 -1.81 20.11
C ILE A 93 20.94 -0.43 20.76
N ASP A 94 22.01 0.34 20.57
CA ASP A 94 22.04 1.74 20.98
C ASP A 94 21.13 2.57 20.05
N ALA A 95 20.11 3.15 20.65
CA ALA A 95 19.13 4.00 19.97
C ALA A 95 19.06 5.40 20.60
N GLN A 96 20.09 5.79 21.36
CA GLN A 96 20.16 7.13 21.93
C GLN A 96 20.21 8.18 20.82
N GLY A 97 19.30 9.14 20.89
CA GLY A 97 19.12 10.17 19.85
C GLY A 97 18.33 9.70 18.63
N LYS A 98 17.96 8.43 18.54
CA LYS A 98 17.20 7.83 17.43
C LYS A 98 15.69 7.75 17.73
N TYR A 99 14.93 7.46 16.68
CA TYR A 99 13.47 7.35 16.70
C TYR A 99 13.05 5.91 16.46
N LEU A 100 12.15 5.42 17.32
CA LEU A 100 11.58 4.09 17.24
C LEU A 100 10.09 4.20 16.92
N LEU A 101 9.65 3.52 15.86
CA LEU A 101 8.27 3.50 15.39
C LEU A 101 7.76 2.06 15.27
N PRO A 102 6.43 1.83 15.21
CA PRO A 102 5.91 0.54 14.76
C PRO A 102 6.24 0.34 13.27
N GLY A 103 6.43 -0.92 12.87
CA GLY A 103 6.56 -1.28 11.47
C GLY A 103 5.34 -0.86 10.66
N PHE A 104 5.55 -0.35 9.46
CA PHE A 104 4.48 0.05 8.57
C PHE A 104 3.72 -1.14 7.99
N ILE A 105 2.47 -0.88 7.62
CA ILE A 105 1.56 -1.82 6.97
C ILE A 105 1.15 -1.20 5.63
N ASP A 106 1.62 -1.76 4.52
CA ASP A 106 1.14 -1.38 3.19
C ASP A 106 -0.15 -2.12 2.88
N MET A 107 -1.25 -1.37 2.83
CA MET A 107 -2.59 -1.94 2.64
C MET A 107 -2.91 -2.31 1.19
N HIS A 108 -2.00 -2.00 0.24
CA HIS A 108 -2.21 -2.27 -1.18
C HIS A 108 -0.90 -2.64 -1.88
N GLY A 109 -0.38 -3.81 -1.57
CA GLY A 109 0.89 -4.31 -2.09
C GLY A 109 0.72 -5.49 -3.03
N HIS A 110 0.82 -5.26 -4.34
CA HIS A 110 0.68 -6.32 -5.33
C HIS A 110 1.96 -7.14 -5.53
N ILE A 111 1.84 -8.47 -5.46
CA ILE A 111 2.87 -9.41 -5.89
C ILE A 111 2.42 -10.02 -7.23
N SER A 112 2.84 -9.41 -8.36
CA SER A 112 2.39 -9.83 -9.69
C SER A 112 3.54 -10.01 -10.67
N SER A 113 3.37 -10.89 -11.67
CA SER A 113 4.40 -11.23 -12.66
C SER A 113 4.87 -10.04 -13.50
N GLN A 114 3.96 -9.20 -13.91
CA GLN A 114 4.30 -8.03 -14.75
C GLN A 114 5.04 -6.95 -13.99
N ARG A 115 4.71 -6.74 -12.72
CA ARG A 115 5.13 -5.60 -11.91
C ARG A 115 6.32 -5.95 -11.01
N SER A 116 6.32 -7.14 -10.43
CA SER A 116 7.24 -7.47 -9.32
C SER A 116 8.60 -8.00 -9.78
N GLY A 117 8.64 -8.78 -10.85
CA GLY A 117 9.86 -9.45 -11.31
C GLY A 117 10.24 -10.66 -10.48
N THR A 118 10.77 -10.50 -9.27
CA THR A 118 11.00 -11.58 -8.31
C THR A 118 10.41 -11.22 -6.95
N ALA A 119 10.05 -12.21 -6.16
CA ALA A 119 9.54 -11.97 -4.80
C ALA A 119 10.62 -11.32 -3.91
N GLU A 120 11.88 -11.74 -4.04
CA GLU A 120 12.99 -11.18 -3.30
C GLU A 120 13.16 -9.68 -3.50
N TYR A 121 13.10 -9.22 -4.75
CA TYR A 121 13.20 -7.80 -5.10
C TYR A 121 12.13 -6.96 -4.41
N VAL A 122 10.89 -7.39 -4.51
CA VAL A 122 9.74 -6.67 -3.92
C VAL A 122 9.79 -6.67 -2.41
N PHE A 123 10.04 -7.83 -1.80
CA PHE A 123 10.05 -7.98 -0.34
C PHE A 123 11.17 -7.16 0.30
N LYS A 124 12.36 -7.14 -0.31
CA LYS A 124 13.47 -6.32 0.18
C LYS A 124 13.22 -4.83 0.03
N LEU A 125 12.57 -4.38 -1.05
CA LEU A 125 12.16 -2.98 -1.20
C LEU A 125 11.17 -2.56 -0.11
N TRP A 126 10.15 -3.35 0.16
CA TRP A 126 9.23 -3.06 1.26
C TRP A 126 9.96 -3.00 2.60
N MET A 127 10.74 -4.01 2.92
CA MET A 127 11.43 -4.06 4.22
C MET A 127 12.52 -3.00 4.37
N ALA A 128 13.18 -2.57 3.29
CA ALA A 128 14.12 -1.45 3.32
C ALA A 128 13.43 -0.11 3.68
N HIS A 129 12.13 0.00 3.47
CA HIS A 129 11.32 1.17 3.85
C HIS A 129 10.53 0.97 5.16
N GLY A 130 10.87 -0.04 5.97
CA GLY A 130 10.22 -0.28 7.26
C GLY A 130 8.84 -0.93 7.18
N ILE A 131 8.43 -1.44 6.01
CA ILE A 131 7.15 -2.11 5.84
C ILE A 131 7.30 -3.56 6.31
N THR A 132 6.67 -3.89 7.44
CA THR A 132 6.73 -5.20 8.10
C THR A 132 5.53 -6.08 7.80
N THR A 133 4.46 -5.49 7.28
CA THR A 133 3.23 -6.20 6.88
C THR A 133 2.70 -5.63 5.57
N VAL A 134 2.21 -6.50 4.70
CA VAL A 134 1.62 -6.15 3.40
C VAL A 134 0.32 -6.91 3.22
N ARG A 135 -0.72 -6.22 2.79
CA ARG A 135 -1.93 -6.85 2.24
C ARG A 135 -1.75 -6.95 0.72
N ASP A 136 -1.72 -8.18 0.20
CA ASP A 136 -1.78 -8.43 -1.26
C ASP A 136 -3.25 -8.51 -1.68
N PRO A 137 -3.80 -7.47 -2.33
CA PRO A 137 -5.24 -7.36 -2.53
C PRO A 137 -5.75 -8.11 -3.77
N SER A 138 -4.97 -8.99 -4.38
CA SER A 138 -5.44 -9.77 -5.53
C SER A 138 -4.85 -11.16 -5.67
N CYS A 139 -3.82 -11.49 -4.91
CA CYS A 139 -3.04 -12.73 -5.09
C CYS A 139 -2.67 -12.94 -6.57
N GLY A 140 -2.02 -11.95 -7.19
CA GLY A 140 -1.73 -11.92 -8.64
C GLY A 140 -0.93 -13.12 -9.16
N GLN A 141 -0.22 -13.86 -8.26
CA GLN A 141 0.46 -15.11 -8.57
C GLN A 141 -0.41 -16.36 -8.38
N GLY A 142 -1.68 -16.18 -7.97
CA GLY A 142 -2.56 -17.22 -7.50
C GLY A 142 -2.47 -17.45 -6.00
N LEU A 143 -3.61 -17.79 -5.39
CA LEU A 143 -3.73 -17.94 -3.94
C LEU A 143 -2.71 -18.93 -3.35
N ASP A 144 -2.53 -20.08 -3.98
CA ASP A 144 -1.64 -21.14 -3.45
C ASP A 144 -0.16 -20.68 -3.41
N TRP A 145 0.28 -19.90 -4.41
CA TRP A 145 1.63 -19.31 -4.42
C TRP A 145 1.80 -18.28 -3.31
N VAL A 146 0.82 -17.40 -3.13
CA VAL A 146 0.88 -16.35 -2.09
C VAL A 146 0.83 -16.97 -0.70
N LEU A 147 0.03 -18.02 -0.49
CA LEU A 147 -0.02 -18.76 0.78
C LEU A 147 1.31 -19.44 1.10
N ASP A 148 2.03 -19.98 0.11
CA ASP A 148 3.37 -20.54 0.32
C ASP A 148 4.34 -19.45 0.82
N GLN A 149 4.39 -18.29 0.17
CA GLN A 149 5.25 -17.18 0.59
C GLN A 149 4.83 -16.61 1.96
N LYS A 150 3.53 -16.49 2.22
CA LYS A 150 2.98 -16.12 3.52
C LYS A 150 3.46 -17.06 4.62
N ASN A 151 3.34 -18.37 4.43
CA ASN A 151 3.73 -19.37 5.41
C ASN A 151 5.24 -19.34 5.69
N LYS A 152 6.07 -19.17 4.66
CA LYS A 152 7.52 -19.03 4.81
C LYS A 152 7.88 -17.72 5.53
N SER A 153 7.21 -16.60 5.20
CA SER A 153 7.40 -15.36 5.91
C SER A 153 7.01 -15.45 7.39
N GLN A 154 5.89 -16.11 7.72
CA GLN A 154 5.45 -16.33 9.10
C GLN A 154 6.45 -17.15 9.93
N LYS A 155 7.14 -18.09 9.30
CA LYS A 155 8.19 -18.90 9.92
C LYS A 155 9.55 -18.23 9.89
N ASN A 156 9.66 -17.04 9.31
CA ASN A 156 10.91 -16.32 9.07
C ASN A 156 11.95 -17.13 8.25
N GLU A 157 11.48 -18.00 7.37
CA GLU A 157 12.31 -18.79 6.45
C GLU A 157 12.80 -17.95 5.26
N ILE A 158 12.15 -16.85 4.96
CA ILE A 158 12.49 -15.90 3.87
C ILE A 158 12.58 -14.46 4.41
N THR A 159 13.31 -13.60 3.72
CA THR A 159 13.34 -12.15 4.01
C THR A 159 12.11 -11.51 3.35
N ALA A 160 11.05 -11.33 4.13
CA ALA A 160 9.77 -10.81 3.63
C ALA A 160 8.95 -10.15 4.74
N PRO A 161 8.11 -9.14 4.43
CA PRO A 161 7.09 -8.67 5.35
C PRO A 161 6.07 -9.80 5.62
N ARG A 162 5.26 -9.65 6.67
CA ARG A 162 4.06 -10.48 6.87
C ARG A 162 3.10 -10.24 5.71
N ILE A 163 2.58 -11.30 5.11
CA ILE A 163 1.70 -11.24 3.93
C ILE A 163 0.28 -11.61 4.33
N LEU A 164 -0.69 -10.77 3.94
CA LEU A 164 -2.11 -11.07 4.02
C LEU A 164 -2.63 -11.33 2.60
N ALA A 165 -3.12 -12.54 2.38
CA ALA A 165 -3.54 -13.03 1.08
C ALA A 165 -5.03 -12.74 0.83
N TYR A 166 -5.33 -11.69 0.03
CA TYR A 166 -6.69 -11.40 -0.44
C TYR A 166 -6.83 -11.89 -1.87
N THR A 167 -7.62 -12.94 -2.09
CA THR A 167 -7.83 -13.51 -3.42
C THR A 167 -8.83 -12.69 -4.22
N SER A 168 -8.62 -12.55 -5.53
CA SER A 168 -9.60 -11.88 -6.42
C SER A 168 -10.88 -12.69 -6.52
N PHE A 169 -12.03 -12.04 -6.38
CA PHE A 169 -13.33 -12.70 -6.50
C PHE A 169 -13.48 -13.39 -7.85
N GLY A 170 -13.85 -14.67 -7.81
CA GLY A 170 -13.93 -15.53 -9.00
C GLY A 170 -12.62 -16.16 -9.46
N GLN A 171 -11.46 -15.82 -8.88
CA GLN A 171 -10.16 -16.42 -9.24
C GLN A 171 -10.19 -17.94 -9.10
N GLY A 172 -9.72 -18.64 -10.12
CA GLY A 172 -9.72 -20.11 -10.18
C GLY A 172 -11.08 -20.75 -10.50
N SER A 173 -12.11 -19.96 -10.79
CA SER A 173 -13.40 -20.44 -11.28
C SER A 173 -13.37 -20.60 -12.80
N LYS A 174 -13.59 -21.80 -13.31
CA LYS A 174 -13.51 -22.08 -14.77
C LYS A 174 -14.54 -21.31 -15.60
N ASN A 175 -15.74 -21.12 -15.05
CA ASN A 175 -16.89 -20.52 -15.76
C ASN A 175 -17.30 -19.16 -15.18
N GLY A 176 -16.44 -18.54 -14.34
CA GLY A 176 -16.84 -17.37 -13.56
C GLY A 176 -17.82 -17.72 -12.43
N ILE A 177 -18.37 -16.68 -11.79
CA ILE A 177 -19.42 -16.80 -10.75
C ILE A 177 -20.71 -16.24 -11.34
N ASN A 178 -21.72 -17.08 -11.50
CA ASN A 178 -22.92 -16.72 -12.27
C ASN A 178 -24.21 -16.65 -11.41
N SER A 179 -24.13 -17.10 -10.15
CA SER A 179 -25.28 -17.07 -9.22
C SER A 179 -24.84 -16.69 -7.80
N PRO A 180 -25.78 -16.17 -6.98
CA PRO A 180 -25.54 -15.92 -5.56
C PRO A 180 -25.08 -17.15 -4.77
N SER A 181 -25.58 -18.34 -5.09
CA SER A 181 -25.17 -19.59 -4.43
C SER A 181 -23.71 -19.97 -4.76
N GLU A 182 -23.30 -19.82 -6.02
CA GLU A 182 -21.90 -20.04 -6.43
C GLU A 182 -20.96 -19.03 -5.74
N ALA A 183 -21.39 -17.78 -5.57
CA ALA A 183 -20.62 -16.78 -4.84
C ALA A 183 -20.37 -17.18 -3.39
N VAL A 184 -21.41 -17.61 -2.69
CA VAL A 184 -21.33 -18.09 -1.31
C VAL A 184 -20.39 -19.29 -1.19
N GLU A 185 -20.51 -20.27 -2.08
CA GLU A 185 -19.66 -21.46 -2.10
C GLU A 185 -18.18 -21.09 -2.37
N TRP A 186 -17.94 -20.22 -3.34
CA TRP A 186 -16.60 -19.75 -3.69
C TRP A 186 -15.93 -19.05 -2.49
N ILE A 187 -16.67 -18.18 -1.78
CA ILE A 187 -16.19 -17.47 -0.59
C ILE A 187 -15.76 -18.47 0.49
N ARG A 188 -16.62 -19.44 0.83
CA ARG A 188 -16.33 -20.47 1.85
C ARG A 188 -15.07 -21.27 1.49
N LYS A 189 -15.00 -21.74 0.25
CA LYS A 189 -13.86 -22.53 -0.24
C LYS A 189 -12.53 -21.77 -0.12
N ASN A 190 -12.50 -20.48 -0.45
CA ASN A 190 -11.26 -19.70 -0.35
C ASN A 190 -10.90 -19.39 1.12
N LYS A 191 -11.88 -19.20 2.01
CA LYS A 191 -11.64 -19.12 3.45
C LYS A 191 -11.02 -20.41 3.99
N GLU A 192 -11.55 -21.56 3.62
CA GLU A 192 -11.02 -22.88 4.02
C GLU A 192 -9.59 -23.12 3.50
N LYS A 193 -9.26 -22.61 2.31
CA LYS A 193 -7.90 -22.63 1.78
C LYS A 193 -6.91 -21.76 2.56
N GLY A 194 -7.37 -20.79 3.34
CA GLY A 194 -6.53 -19.92 4.16
C GLY A 194 -6.38 -18.49 3.63
N ALA A 195 -7.25 -18.05 2.72
CA ALA A 195 -7.34 -16.64 2.34
C ALA A 195 -7.68 -15.76 3.57
N ASP A 196 -7.01 -14.61 3.70
CA ASP A 196 -7.28 -13.63 4.75
C ASP A 196 -8.42 -12.68 4.37
N GLY A 197 -8.69 -12.56 3.08
CA GLY A 197 -9.75 -11.72 2.55
C GLY A 197 -10.03 -11.96 1.07
N VAL A 198 -10.97 -11.17 0.55
CA VAL A 198 -11.37 -11.18 -0.85
C VAL A 198 -11.29 -9.79 -1.45
N LYS A 199 -10.68 -9.67 -2.63
CA LYS A 199 -10.66 -8.46 -3.45
C LYS A 199 -11.74 -8.53 -4.50
N PHE A 200 -12.59 -7.53 -4.53
CA PHE A 200 -13.61 -7.33 -5.55
C PHE A 200 -13.20 -6.21 -6.52
N PHE A 201 -13.68 -6.30 -7.75
CA PHE A 201 -13.60 -5.25 -8.77
C PHE A 201 -15.00 -4.80 -9.23
N GLY A 202 -16.03 -5.45 -8.79
CA GLY A 202 -17.42 -5.31 -9.15
C GLY A 202 -18.01 -6.68 -9.48
N SER A 203 -19.30 -6.75 -9.59
CA SER A 203 -20.06 -7.90 -10.04
C SER A 203 -21.53 -7.51 -10.18
N ARG A 204 -22.32 -8.35 -10.79
CA ARG A 204 -23.79 -8.23 -10.80
C ARG A 204 -24.32 -8.03 -9.37
N PRO A 205 -25.24 -7.07 -9.11
CA PRO A 205 -25.64 -6.68 -7.75
C PRO A 205 -26.09 -7.83 -6.83
N ASP A 206 -26.84 -8.81 -7.36
CA ASP A 206 -27.31 -9.97 -6.60
C ASP A 206 -26.18 -10.88 -6.14
N ILE A 207 -25.20 -11.13 -7.00
CA ILE A 207 -24.01 -11.94 -6.74
C ILE A 207 -23.09 -11.19 -5.76
N PHE A 208 -22.84 -9.91 -6.00
CA PHE A 208 -21.96 -9.09 -5.18
C PHE A 208 -22.49 -8.98 -3.74
N LYS A 209 -23.78 -8.71 -3.60
CA LYS A 209 -24.46 -8.67 -2.30
C LYS A 209 -24.32 -9.99 -1.55
N ALA A 210 -24.58 -11.13 -2.21
CA ALA A 210 -24.44 -12.46 -1.59
C ALA A 210 -23.01 -12.74 -1.14
N ALA A 211 -22.01 -12.39 -1.95
CA ALA A 211 -20.60 -12.55 -1.62
C ALA A 211 -20.19 -11.69 -0.41
N LEU A 212 -20.55 -10.40 -0.38
CA LEU A 212 -20.23 -9.49 0.73
C LEU A 212 -20.90 -9.91 2.03
N GLN A 213 -22.16 -10.30 1.98
CA GLN A 213 -22.90 -10.79 3.16
C GLN A 213 -22.31 -12.08 3.70
N GLU A 214 -21.88 -13.00 2.83
CA GLU A 214 -21.22 -14.22 3.28
C GLU A 214 -19.84 -13.93 3.88
N ASN A 215 -19.01 -13.04 3.26
CA ASN A 215 -17.76 -12.59 3.85
C ASN A 215 -17.95 -12.08 5.28
N LYS A 216 -18.92 -11.17 5.47
CA LYS A 216 -19.25 -10.61 6.78
C LYS A 216 -19.69 -11.72 7.75
N ARG A 217 -20.56 -12.64 7.32
CA ARG A 217 -21.09 -13.73 8.14
C ARG A 217 -20.00 -14.65 8.69
N ILE A 218 -18.98 -14.96 7.87
CA ILE A 218 -17.86 -15.86 8.28
C ILE A 218 -16.64 -15.12 8.80
N GLY A 219 -16.72 -13.78 9.00
CA GLY A 219 -15.62 -12.97 9.51
C GLY A 219 -14.43 -12.86 8.54
N LEU A 220 -14.66 -12.97 7.24
CA LEU A 220 -13.64 -12.78 6.22
C LEU A 220 -13.62 -11.31 5.79
N ARG A 221 -12.44 -10.69 5.74
CA ARG A 221 -12.29 -9.30 5.31
C ARG A 221 -12.47 -9.16 3.79
N SER A 222 -12.79 -7.97 3.33
CA SER A 222 -12.98 -7.68 1.91
C SER A 222 -12.44 -6.32 1.53
N ALA A 223 -11.98 -6.20 0.28
CA ALA A 223 -11.49 -4.98 -0.33
C ALA A 223 -12.14 -4.82 -1.71
N CYS A 224 -12.41 -3.61 -2.17
CA CYS A 224 -13.00 -3.37 -3.48
C CYS A 224 -12.38 -2.20 -4.21
N HIS A 225 -11.88 -2.45 -5.43
CA HIS A 225 -11.75 -1.45 -6.47
C HIS A 225 -13.10 -1.40 -7.20
N HIS A 226 -13.91 -0.39 -6.94
CA HIS A 226 -15.22 -0.27 -7.60
C HIS A 226 -15.03 0.06 -9.09
N ALA A 227 -15.26 -0.92 -9.96
CA ALA A 227 -15.16 -0.68 -11.40
C ALA A 227 -16.21 0.35 -11.85
N GLN A 228 -15.80 1.32 -12.65
CA GLN A 228 -16.68 2.40 -13.12
C GLN A 228 -17.89 1.89 -13.90
N MET A 229 -17.85 0.67 -14.42
CA MET A 229 -18.97 0.01 -15.09
C MET A 229 -20.10 -0.39 -14.14
N ASP A 230 -19.79 -0.64 -12.87
CA ASP A 230 -20.74 -1.24 -11.90
C ASP A 230 -21.25 -0.22 -10.87
N VAL A 231 -20.61 0.95 -10.74
CA VAL A 231 -20.89 1.91 -9.65
C VAL A 231 -22.22 2.61 -9.76
N ALA A 232 -22.86 2.63 -10.92
CA ALA A 232 -24.23 3.14 -11.08
C ALA A 232 -25.25 2.28 -10.30
N GLU A 233 -25.00 0.97 -10.19
CA GLU A 233 -25.84 0.01 -9.47
C GLU A 233 -25.31 -0.30 -8.06
N MET A 234 -23.97 -0.36 -7.89
CA MET A 234 -23.31 -0.76 -6.65
C MET A 234 -22.15 0.18 -6.32
N ASN A 235 -22.45 1.41 -5.89
CA ASN A 235 -21.44 2.36 -5.40
C ASN A 235 -20.96 2.01 -3.97
N VAL A 236 -20.10 2.84 -3.40
CA VAL A 236 -19.50 2.59 -2.07
C VAL A 236 -20.53 2.45 -0.95
N LEU A 237 -21.65 3.19 -0.98
CA LEU A 237 -22.68 3.06 0.07
C LEU A 237 -23.37 1.69 0.01
N GLN A 238 -23.75 1.23 -1.20
CA GLN A 238 -24.38 -0.09 -1.32
C GLN A 238 -23.44 -1.20 -0.89
N THR A 239 -22.17 -1.14 -1.25
CA THR A 239 -21.19 -2.17 -0.87
C THR A 239 -20.87 -2.13 0.63
N ALA A 240 -20.71 -0.95 1.24
CA ALA A 240 -20.50 -0.78 2.68
C ALA A 240 -21.68 -1.33 3.49
N ARG A 241 -22.93 -0.99 3.11
CA ARG A 241 -24.16 -1.52 3.74
C ARG A 241 -24.23 -3.05 3.70
N ASN A 242 -23.66 -3.67 2.66
CA ASN A 242 -23.64 -5.12 2.49
C ASN A 242 -22.40 -5.79 3.14
N GLY A 243 -21.52 -5.05 3.79
CA GLY A 243 -20.44 -5.59 4.61
C GLY A 243 -19.06 -5.56 3.96
N LEU A 244 -18.86 -4.77 2.90
CA LEU A 244 -17.52 -4.45 2.43
C LEU A 244 -16.72 -3.80 3.56
N THR A 245 -15.47 -4.24 3.79
CA THR A 245 -14.65 -3.71 4.90
C THR A 245 -13.76 -2.55 4.47
N THR A 246 -13.20 -2.57 3.26
CA THR A 246 -12.39 -1.47 2.72
C THR A 246 -12.72 -1.16 1.27
N MET A 247 -12.78 0.11 0.91
CA MET A 247 -12.66 0.51 -0.48
C MET A 247 -11.21 0.89 -0.79
N GLU A 248 -10.83 0.65 -2.03
CA GLU A 248 -9.55 1.03 -2.59
C GLU A 248 -9.75 2.24 -3.51
N HIS A 249 -8.78 3.16 -3.54
CA HIS A 249 -8.85 4.33 -4.42
C HIS A 249 -10.06 5.23 -4.09
N TRP A 250 -10.90 5.51 -5.08
CA TRP A 250 -11.98 6.48 -4.94
C TRP A 250 -13.22 6.22 -5.83
N TYR A 251 -13.15 5.31 -6.80
CA TYR A 251 -14.29 5.00 -7.66
C TYR A 251 -15.46 4.47 -6.82
N GLY A 252 -16.66 4.91 -7.14
CA GLY A 252 -17.87 4.62 -6.38
C GLY A 252 -18.14 5.63 -5.25
N LEU A 253 -17.15 6.46 -4.87
CA LEU A 253 -17.32 7.48 -3.85
C LEU A 253 -17.93 8.77 -4.43
N PRO A 254 -17.44 9.38 -5.55
CA PRO A 254 -18.14 10.47 -6.23
C PRO A 254 -19.56 10.08 -6.64
N GLU A 255 -19.77 8.85 -7.11
CA GLU A 255 -21.09 8.36 -7.52
C GLU A 255 -22.06 8.25 -6.35
N ALA A 256 -21.58 7.94 -5.15
CA ALA A 256 -22.41 7.99 -3.93
C ALA A 256 -22.80 9.44 -3.56
N LEU A 257 -22.01 10.40 -3.99
CA LEU A 257 -22.22 11.85 -3.76
C LEU A 257 -23.04 12.53 -4.87
N PHE A 258 -23.48 11.82 -5.91
CA PHE A 258 -24.28 12.46 -6.95
C PHE A 258 -25.63 12.95 -6.41
N GLU A 259 -26.02 14.16 -6.86
CA GLU A 259 -27.33 14.75 -6.63
C GLU A 259 -28.15 14.69 -7.92
N ASN A 260 -29.40 14.26 -7.81
CA ASN A 260 -30.37 14.19 -8.91
C ASN A 260 -29.96 13.33 -10.12
N LYS A 261 -28.97 12.45 -9.97
CA LYS A 261 -28.52 11.49 -10.99
C LYS A 261 -27.87 10.26 -10.35
N THR A 262 -27.76 9.18 -11.11
CA THR A 262 -27.08 7.93 -10.71
C THR A 262 -25.99 7.52 -11.69
N ILE A 263 -25.88 8.19 -12.83
CA ILE A 263 -24.99 7.85 -13.94
C ILE A 263 -23.95 8.96 -14.11
N GLN A 264 -22.71 8.58 -14.37
CA GLN A 264 -21.63 9.51 -14.70
C GLN A 264 -21.94 10.24 -16.04
N ASN A 265 -21.52 11.50 -16.12
CA ASN A 265 -21.63 12.29 -17.35
C ASN A 265 -20.41 12.01 -18.25
N TYR A 266 -20.32 10.83 -18.81
CA TYR A 266 -19.31 10.53 -19.82
C TYR A 266 -19.73 11.03 -21.20
N PRO A 267 -18.76 11.35 -22.10
CA PRO A 267 -19.05 11.62 -23.51
C PRO A 267 -19.85 10.47 -24.15
N LEU A 268 -20.69 10.80 -25.16
CA LEU A 268 -21.56 9.79 -25.79
C LEU A 268 -20.79 8.71 -26.57
N ASP A 269 -19.55 8.99 -26.94
CA ASP A 269 -18.60 8.09 -27.61
C ASP A 269 -17.61 7.42 -26.63
N TYR A 270 -17.81 7.60 -25.32
CA TYR A 270 -16.98 6.99 -24.29
C TYR A 270 -16.97 5.46 -24.40
N ASN A 271 -15.76 4.91 -24.32
CA ASN A 271 -15.57 3.47 -24.28
C ASN A 271 -14.65 3.11 -23.11
N TYR A 272 -15.19 2.41 -22.12
CA TYR A 272 -14.45 1.98 -20.92
C TYR A 272 -13.20 1.15 -21.25
N MET A 273 -13.19 0.40 -22.36
CA MET A 273 -12.03 -0.40 -22.79
C MET A 273 -10.91 0.45 -23.41
N ASN A 274 -11.17 1.72 -23.69
CA ASN A 274 -10.13 2.67 -24.06
C ASN A 274 -9.53 3.27 -22.80
N GLU A 275 -8.34 2.84 -22.42
CA GLU A 275 -7.65 3.27 -21.21
C GLU A 275 -7.39 4.79 -21.18
N GLY A 276 -7.11 5.41 -22.33
CA GLY A 276 -6.98 6.87 -22.44
C GLY A 276 -8.26 7.58 -22.02
N ASN A 277 -9.40 7.24 -22.63
CA ASN A 277 -10.72 7.81 -22.28
C ASN A 277 -11.08 7.53 -20.83
N ARG A 278 -10.77 6.33 -20.34
CA ARG A 278 -11.10 5.91 -18.98
C ARG A 278 -10.43 6.83 -17.93
N PHE A 279 -9.12 7.06 -18.04
CA PHE A 279 -8.41 7.90 -17.09
C PHE A 279 -8.64 9.40 -17.33
N GLU A 280 -8.86 9.82 -18.58
CA GLU A 280 -9.24 11.18 -18.90
C GLU A 280 -10.54 11.59 -18.23
N GLU A 281 -11.59 10.78 -18.37
CA GLU A 281 -12.90 11.06 -17.76
C GLU A 281 -12.90 10.81 -16.24
N ALA A 282 -12.05 9.90 -15.75
CA ALA A 282 -11.87 9.70 -14.31
C ALA A 282 -11.41 10.99 -13.61
N GLY A 283 -10.52 11.77 -14.23
CA GLY A 283 -10.06 13.06 -13.71
C GLY A 283 -11.16 14.12 -13.55
N LYS A 284 -12.39 13.87 -14.04
CA LYS A 284 -13.52 14.81 -13.99
C LYS A 284 -14.65 14.35 -13.04
N LEU A 285 -14.52 13.16 -12.41
CA LEU A 285 -15.65 12.58 -11.65
C LEU A 285 -15.96 13.32 -10.35
N TRP A 286 -14.97 13.79 -9.62
CA TRP A 286 -15.20 14.54 -8.39
C TRP A 286 -15.91 15.88 -8.61
N LYS A 287 -15.78 16.50 -9.79
CA LYS A 287 -16.52 17.70 -10.18
C LYS A 287 -18.01 17.43 -10.40
N GLN A 288 -18.41 16.17 -10.53
CA GLN A 288 -19.81 15.76 -10.68
C GLN A 288 -20.48 15.43 -9.34
N ALA A 289 -19.68 15.31 -8.26
CA ALA A 289 -20.14 15.06 -6.91
C ALA A 289 -20.81 16.30 -6.30
N ALA A 290 -21.56 16.10 -5.23
CA ALA A 290 -22.09 17.19 -4.42
C ALA A 290 -20.96 18.07 -3.89
N GLU A 291 -21.24 19.37 -3.78
CA GLU A 291 -20.29 20.35 -3.26
C GLU A 291 -19.78 19.96 -1.86
N PRO A 292 -18.50 20.21 -1.55
CA PRO A 292 -17.97 20.00 -0.21
C PRO A 292 -18.85 20.66 0.86
N TYR A 293 -19.05 19.94 1.97
CA TYR A 293 -19.85 20.37 3.12
C TYR A 293 -21.36 20.52 2.89
N SER A 294 -21.87 20.19 1.71
CA SER A 294 -23.32 20.12 1.45
C SER A 294 -23.99 19.01 2.29
N ASN A 295 -25.32 19.01 2.36
CA ASN A 295 -26.06 17.96 3.06
C ASN A 295 -25.73 16.56 2.52
N LYS A 296 -25.74 16.40 1.21
CA LYS A 296 -25.42 15.12 0.56
C LYS A 296 -24.02 14.63 0.88
N TRP A 297 -23.03 15.54 0.85
CA TRP A 297 -21.64 15.26 1.25
C TRP A 297 -21.56 14.77 2.70
N ASN A 298 -22.23 15.49 3.61
CA ASN A 298 -22.26 15.15 5.03
C ASN A 298 -22.98 13.82 5.30
N ASP A 299 -24.11 13.57 4.63
CA ASP A 299 -24.90 12.35 4.83
C ASP A 299 -24.12 11.11 4.42
N VAL A 300 -23.48 11.11 3.23
CA VAL A 300 -22.65 10.00 2.76
C VAL A 300 -21.48 9.74 3.71
N MET A 301 -20.79 10.80 4.14
CA MET A 301 -19.67 10.70 5.05
C MET A 301 -20.06 10.12 6.42
N ASN A 302 -21.13 10.65 7.01
CA ASN A 302 -21.63 10.20 8.30
C ASN A 302 -22.12 8.74 8.24
N GLU A 303 -22.73 8.33 7.15
CA GLU A 303 -23.17 6.95 6.97
C GLU A 303 -21.97 5.99 6.88
N LEU A 304 -20.95 6.30 6.07
CA LEU A 304 -19.74 5.48 5.99
C LEU A 304 -19.06 5.36 7.35
N ILE A 305 -18.97 6.44 8.12
CA ILE A 305 -18.40 6.42 9.48
C ILE A 305 -19.25 5.52 10.40
N SER A 306 -20.58 5.62 10.33
CA SER A 306 -21.49 4.80 11.16
C SER A 306 -21.40 3.31 10.86
N LEU A 307 -20.95 2.95 9.65
CA LEU A 307 -20.71 1.57 9.21
C LEU A 307 -19.29 1.06 9.56
N ASP A 308 -18.50 1.83 10.30
CA ASP A 308 -17.07 1.53 10.61
C ASP A 308 -16.26 1.25 9.33
N PHE A 309 -16.54 1.98 8.26
CA PHE A 309 -15.97 1.74 6.94
C PHE A 309 -14.55 2.29 6.85
N THR A 310 -13.67 1.55 6.18
CA THR A 310 -12.29 1.98 5.96
C THR A 310 -12.08 2.42 4.51
N ILE A 311 -11.36 3.54 4.33
CA ILE A 311 -10.92 4.02 3.02
C ILE A 311 -9.40 3.83 2.91
N ASP A 312 -8.98 2.96 1.98
CA ASP A 312 -7.58 2.80 1.59
C ASP A 312 -7.33 3.63 0.34
N VAL A 313 -6.81 4.83 0.55
CA VAL A 313 -6.92 5.88 -0.49
C VAL A 313 -6.05 5.64 -1.71
N THR A 314 -4.83 5.12 -1.54
CA THR A 314 -3.89 4.93 -2.66
C THR A 314 -3.78 6.14 -3.60
N PHE A 315 -3.49 7.30 -3.05
CA PHE A 315 -3.29 8.52 -3.84
C PHE A 315 -2.14 8.37 -4.85
N VAL A 316 -1.09 7.68 -4.46
CA VAL A 316 0.18 7.66 -5.18
C VAL A 316 0.11 7.16 -6.63
N PRO A 317 -0.61 6.08 -7.00
CA PRO A 317 -0.65 5.64 -8.40
C PRO A 317 -1.27 6.68 -9.34
N TYR A 318 -2.23 7.47 -8.84
CA TYR A 318 -2.86 8.52 -9.63
C TYR A 318 -2.08 9.84 -9.63
N SER A 319 -1.04 9.98 -8.82
CA SER A 319 -0.25 11.21 -8.72
C SER A 319 0.48 11.54 -10.03
N VAL A 320 0.81 10.53 -10.84
CA VAL A 320 1.42 10.70 -12.17
C VAL A 320 0.50 11.50 -13.10
N PHE A 321 -0.81 11.41 -12.95
CA PHE A 321 -1.77 12.13 -13.78
C PHE A 321 -1.83 13.63 -13.47
N ARG A 322 -1.28 14.04 -12.34
CA ARG A 322 -1.12 15.47 -11.98
C ARG A 322 0.12 16.09 -12.62
N ASP A 323 1.15 15.29 -12.89
CA ASP A 323 2.43 15.69 -13.46
C ASP A 323 3.21 14.45 -13.92
N VAL A 324 3.02 14.09 -15.19
CA VAL A 324 3.64 12.90 -15.79
C VAL A 324 5.16 13.00 -15.77
N GLN A 325 5.70 14.20 -16.07
CA GLN A 325 7.14 14.41 -16.13
C GLN A 325 7.80 14.22 -14.76
N ARG A 326 7.17 14.72 -13.70
CA ARG A 326 7.66 14.53 -12.33
C ARG A 326 7.69 13.07 -11.94
N GLY A 327 6.59 12.33 -12.19
CA GLY A 327 6.52 10.90 -11.86
C GLY A 327 7.61 10.08 -12.53
N SER A 328 7.87 10.35 -13.82
CA SER A 328 8.85 9.60 -14.61
C SER A 328 10.31 9.94 -14.29
N SER A 329 10.59 11.10 -13.67
CA SER A 329 11.95 11.59 -13.37
C SER A 329 12.39 11.42 -11.92
N LEU A 330 11.69 10.60 -11.13
CA LEU A 330 12.03 10.39 -9.73
C LEU A 330 13.42 9.72 -9.57
N PRO A 331 14.23 10.17 -8.58
CA PRO A 331 15.67 9.86 -8.53
C PRO A 331 15.99 8.38 -8.33
N TRP A 332 15.08 7.62 -7.76
CA TRP A 332 15.28 6.19 -7.49
C TRP A 332 15.10 5.27 -8.70
N HIS A 333 14.45 5.75 -9.78
CA HIS A 333 14.24 4.92 -10.98
C HIS A 333 15.55 4.45 -11.60
N LYS A 334 16.58 5.29 -11.56
CA LYS A 334 17.90 4.95 -12.10
C LYS A 334 18.53 3.76 -11.38
N ASP A 335 18.41 3.63 -10.06
CA ASP A 335 19.17 2.66 -9.29
C ASP A 335 18.35 1.45 -8.81
N TYR A 336 17.04 1.62 -8.65
CA TYR A 336 16.20 0.61 -8.00
C TYR A 336 15.03 0.11 -8.84
N THR A 337 14.79 0.67 -10.03
CA THR A 337 13.74 0.17 -10.92
C THR A 337 14.34 -0.75 -11.98
N ARG A 338 13.81 -1.95 -12.07
CA ARG A 338 14.23 -2.97 -13.04
C ARG A 338 13.93 -2.54 -14.48
N PRO A 339 14.75 -2.90 -15.47
CA PRO A 339 14.50 -2.55 -16.88
C PRO A 339 13.12 -2.96 -17.38
N GLN A 340 12.65 -4.15 -17.02
CA GLN A 340 11.33 -4.63 -17.41
C GLN A 340 10.20 -3.75 -16.84
N LEU A 341 10.34 -3.29 -15.59
CA LEU A 341 9.38 -2.41 -14.96
C LEU A 341 9.41 -1.00 -15.56
N LEU A 342 10.61 -0.48 -15.87
CA LEU A 342 10.74 0.78 -16.63
C LEU A 342 10.02 0.69 -17.98
N LYS A 343 10.23 -0.41 -18.71
CA LYS A 343 9.54 -0.65 -19.97
C LYS A 343 8.02 -0.68 -19.82
N PHE A 344 7.52 -1.26 -18.73
CA PHE A 344 6.10 -1.32 -18.43
C PHE A 344 5.51 0.07 -18.12
N PHE A 345 6.31 1.01 -17.62
CA PHE A 345 5.89 2.38 -17.36
C PHE A 345 5.88 3.29 -18.59
N LEU A 346 6.54 2.91 -19.69
CA LEU A 346 6.59 3.74 -20.88
C LEU A 346 5.20 3.93 -21.50
N PRO A 347 4.90 5.12 -22.04
CA PRO A 347 3.63 5.38 -22.73
C PRO A 347 3.31 4.31 -23.78
N SER A 348 2.12 3.73 -23.70
CA SER A 348 1.65 2.67 -24.58
C SER A 348 0.13 2.67 -24.67
N ARG A 349 -0.41 2.41 -25.88
CA ARG A 349 -1.86 2.26 -26.09
C ARG A 349 -2.39 0.92 -25.58
N ASP A 350 -1.51 -0.05 -25.34
CA ASP A 350 -1.85 -1.41 -24.93
C ASP A 350 -1.55 -1.68 -23.46
N SER A 351 -1.01 -0.68 -22.73
CA SER A 351 -0.62 -0.83 -21.32
C SER A 351 -1.52 -0.04 -20.39
N HIS A 352 -2.20 -0.74 -19.51
CA HIS A 352 -2.95 -0.13 -18.40
C HIS A 352 -2.09 0.77 -17.50
N ALA A 353 -0.79 0.54 -17.44
CA ALA A 353 0.15 1.33 -16.63
C ALA A 353 0.65 2.61 -17.31
N ALA A 354 0.23 2.89 -18.53
CA ALA A 354 0.86 3.93 -19.37
C ALA A 354 -0.13 4.62 -20.32
N ALA A 355 -1.37 4.82 -19.88
CA ALA A 355 -2.46 5.36 -20.69
C ALA A 355 -2.40 6.90 -20.92
N TYR A 356 -1.35 7.58 -20.41
CA TYR A 356 -1.19 9.04 -20.41
C TYR A 356 -0.38 9.58 -21.62
N TYR A 357 -0.21 8.82 -22.67
CA TYR A 357 0.71 9.13 -23.79
C TYR A 357 0.34 10.38 -24.61
N ASP A 358 -0.91 10.82 -24.56
CA ASP A 358 -1.39 12.02 -25.28
C ASP A 358 -1.76 13.16 -24.30
N TRP A 359 -1.34 13.09 -23.03
CA TRP A 359 -1.76 14.04 -22.01
C TRP A 359 -0.99 15.36 -22.08
N GLY A 360 -1.76 16.46 -21.99
CA GLY A 360 -1.25 17.82 -21.94
C GLY A 360 -1.61 18.51 -20.62
N SER A 361 -1.17 19.76 -20.49
CA SER A 361 -1.34 20.57 -19.27
C SER A 361 -2.82 20.80 -18.89
N GLU A 362 -3.75 20.78 -19.84
CA GLU A 362 -5.19 20.90 -19.56
C GLU A 362 -5.67 19.70 -18.73
N LEU A 363 -5.36 18.49 -19.17
CA LEU A 363 -5.79 17.27 -18.49
C LEU A 363 -5.08 17.08 -17.14
N GLU A 364 -3.80 17.43 -17.06
CA GLU A 364 -3.09 17.48 -15.78
C GLU A 364 -3.73 18.48 -14.80
N THR A 365 -4.27 19.61 -15.31
CA THR A 365 -4.99 20.58 -14.48
C THR A 365 -6.31 20.02 -13.99
N GLU A 366 -7.08 19.32 -14.84
CA GLU A 366 -8.29 18.60 -14.43
C GLU A 366 -7.99 17.61 -13.29
N TRP A 367 -6.93 16.83 -13.41
CA TRP A 367 -6.51 15.91 -12.37
C TRP A 367 -6.07 16.61 -11.08
N LYS A 368 -5.38 17.73 -11.14
CA LYS A 368 -5.02 18.53 -9.94
C LYS A 368 -6.26 19.03 -9.21
N GLU A 369 -7.29 19.46 -9.94
CA GLU A 369 -8.56 19.90 -9.36
C GLU A 369 -9.36 18.74 -8.77
N ASN A 370 -9.42 17.61 -9.48
CA ASN A 370 -10.00 16.36 -9.00
C ASN A 370 -9.36 15.92 -7.67
N TYR A 371 -8.03 15.99 -7.57
CA TYR A 371 -7.29 15.67 -6.36
C TYR A 371 -7.65 16.58 -5.18
N LYS A 372 -7.86 17.88 -5.40
CA LYS A 372 -8.25 18.79 -4.32
C LYS A 372 -9.57 18.37 -3.68
N LEU A 373 -10.55 18.02 -4.48
CA LEU A 373 -11.84 17.55 -3.98
C LEU A 373 -11.73 16.20 -3.26
N TRP A 374 -11.01 15.26 -3.85
CA TRP A 374 -10.73 13.96 -3.24
C TRP A 374 -10.01 14.10 -1.90
N MET A 375 -8.89 14.83 -1.86
CA MET A 375 -8.14 15.11 -0.63
C MET A 375 -8.98 15.84 0.43
N THR A 376 -9.87 16.75 0.01
CA THR A 376 -10.80 17.43 0.92
C THR A 376 -11.75 16.43 1.57
N PHE A 377 -12.33 15.50 0.79
CA PHE A 377 -13.21 14.46 1.34
C PHE A 377 -12.46 13.57 2.34
N ILE A 378 -11.28 13.10 1.98
CA ILE A 378 -10.49 12.18 2.81
C ILE A 378 -10.06 12.83 4.12
N ASN A 379 -9.61 14.09 4.08
CA ASN A 379 -9.23 14.83 5.29
C ASN A 379 -10.44 15.08 6.20
N GLU A 380 -11.57 15.46 5.64
CA GLU A 380 -12.81 15.65 6.39
C GLU A 380 -13.31 14.32 7.01
N TYR A 381 -13.29 13.23 6.23
CA TYR A 381 -13.62 11.89 6.69
C TYR A 381 -12.79 11.49 7.92
N LYS A 382 -11.48 11.66 7.84
CA LYS A 382 -10.55 11.41 8.96
C LYS A 382 -10.85 12.33 10.16
N ASN A 383 -11.09 13.63 9.93
CA ASN A 383 -11.37 14.60 10.99
C ASN A 383 -12.64 14.28 11.79
N ARG A 384 -13.61 13.61 11.17
CA ARG A 384 -14.85 13.13 11.80
C ARG A 384 -14.73 11.75 12.44
N GLY A 385 -13.54 11.14 12.44
CA GLY A 385 -13.27 9.84 13.04
C GLY A 385 -13.37 8.65 12.06
N GLY A 386 -13.50 8.89 10.76
CA GLY A 386 -13.43 7.85 9.74
C GLY A 386 -12.03 7.24 9.66
N ARG A 387 -11.96 5.94 9.41
CA ARG A 387 -10.70 5.22 9.28
C ARG A 387 -10.14 5.35 7.88
N VAL A 388 -8.93 5.95 7.78
CA VAL A 388 -8.14 6.06 6.54
C VAL A 388 -6.85 5.28 6.71
N THR A 389 -6.45 4.53 5.69
CA THR A 389 -5.21 3.75 5.66
C THR A 389 -4.29 4.20 4.52
N ALA A 390 -3.03 3.78 4.58
CA ALA A 390 -2.04 4.00 3.54
C ALA A 390 -1.81 2.71 2.76
N GLY A 391 -2.06 2.74 1.46
CA GLY A 391 -1.77 1.67 0.52
C GLY A 391 -1.04 2.22 -0.70
N SER A 392 -0.03 1.51 -1.20
CA SER A 392 0.84 2.07 -2.24
C SER A 392 0.41 1.73 -3.67
N ASP A 393 -0.26 0.61 -3.91
CA ASP A 393 -0.51 0.04 -5.25
C ASP A 393 0.73 0.07 -6.16
N SER A 394 1.90 -0.24 -5.57
CA SER A 394 3.20 -0.12 -6.24
C SER A 394 3.39 -1.10 -7.40
N GLY A 395 4.35 -0.79 -8.28
CA GLY A 395 4.61 -1.51 -9.51
C GLY A 395 3.74 -1.02 -10.68
N TYR A 396 3.15 0.16 -10.57
CA TYR A 396 2.20 0.74 -11.52
C TYR A 396 2.45 2.24 -11.67
N MET A 397 2.36 2.78 -12.89
CA MET A 397 2.45 4.22 -13.18
C MET A 397 3.61 4.96 -12.47
N TYR A 398 4.85 4.54 -12.70
CA TYR A 398 6.07 5.09 -12.08
C TYR A 398 6.09 5.03 -10.54
N ASN A 399 5.23 4.24 -9.94
CA ASN A 399 5.18 4.03 -8.50
C ASN A 399 5.99 2.78 -8.12
N LEU A 400 7.10 2.96 -7.40
CA LEU A 400 8.03 1.88 -7.04
C LEU A 400 7.76 1.35 -5.62
N TYR A 401 7.86 0.04 -5.44
CA TYR A 401 7.72 -0.64 -4.16
C TYR A 401 8.52 0.03 -3.03
N GLY A 402 7.93 0.21 -1.89
CA GLY A 402 8.50 0.91 -0.74
C GLY A 402 8.57 2.43 -0.92
N PHE A 403 9.18 2.91 -1.99
CA PHE A 403 9.21 4.35 -2.31
C PHE A 403 7.81 4.93 -2.47
N GLY A 404 6.93 4.24 -3.20
CA GLY A 404 5.55 4.66 -3.37
C GLY A 404 4.76 4.71 -2.07
N PHE A 405 5.07 3.84 -1.11
CA PHE A 405 4.44 3.92 0.21
C PHE A 405 4.82 5.21 0.95
N VAL A 406 6.08 5.61 0.90
CA VAL A 406 6.50 6.89 1.50
C VAL A 406 5.85 8.07 0.76
N GLN A 407 5.74 8.02 -0.58
CA GLN A 407 4.99 9.03 -1.34
C GLN A 407 3.51 9.08 -0.93
N GLU A 408 2.87 7.94 -0.65
CA GLU A 408 1.50 7.91 -0.13
C GLU A 408 1.39 8.64 1.21
N LEU A 409 2.36 8.45 2.11
CA LEU A 409 2.43 9.19 3.37
C LEU A 409 2.58 10.71 3.15
N GLU A 410 3.40 11.14 2.18
CA GLU A 410 3.54 12.55 1.80
C GLU A 410 2.21 13.10 1.22
N LEU A 411 1.48 12.33 0.41
CA LEU A 411 0.18 12.73 -0.16
C LEU A 411 -0.91 12.82 0.90
N LEU A 412 -0.92 11.94 1.90
CA LEU A 412 -1.79 12.10 3.08
C LEU A 412 -1.46 13.40 3.83
N ARG A 413 -0.18 13.75 3.95
CA ARG A 413 0.23 15.04 4.54
C ARG A 413 -0.23 16.22 3.69
N GLU A 414 -0.13 16.14 2.34
CA GLU A 414 -0.66 17.13 1.41
C GLU A 414 -2.18 17.30 1.58
N ALA A 415 -2.91 16.21 1.80
CA ALA A 415 -4.35 16.20 2.05
C ALA A 415 -4.75 16.90 3.38
N GLY A 416 -3.79 17.22 4.27
CA GLY A 416 -4.04 17.94 5.52
C GLY A 416 -3.87 17.12 6.79
N PHE A 417 -3.43 15.88 6.72
CA PHE A 417 -3.16 15.06 7.90
C PHE A 417 -1.99 15.62 8.71
N HIS A 418 -2.10 15.64 10.03
CA HIS A 418 -0.96 15.88 10.89
C HIS A 418 0.07 14.74 10.75
N PRO A 419 1.40 14.96 10.86
CA PRO A 419 2.39 13.89 10.71
C PRO A 419 2.13 12.66 11.60
N MET A 420 1.64 12.82 12.82
CA MET A 420 1.26 11.70 13.68
C MET A 420 0.03 10.93 13.17
N GLU A 421 -0.92 11.62 12.51
CA GLU A 421 -2.07 10.97 11.85
C GLU A 421 -1.63 10.19 10.62
N VAL A 422 -0.64 10.70 9.86
CA VAL A 422 -0.01 9.99 8.75
C VAL A 422 0.62 8.68 9.22
N ILE A 423 1.44 8.73 10.29
CA ILE A 423 2.03 7.50 10.88
C ILE A 423 0.92 6.55 11.34
N ARG A 424 -0.14 7.06 11.98
CA ARG A 424 -1.27 6.25 12.43
C ARG A 424 -2.01 5.56 11.27
N ALA A 425 -2.17 6.24 10.13
CA ALA A 425 -2.79 5.67 8.92
C ALA A 425 -2.00 4.48 8.39
N GLY A 426 -0.66 4.58 8.35
CA GLY A 426 0.24 3.51 7.91
C GLY A 426 0.55 2.43 8.97
N THR A 427 -0.02 2.54 10.18
CA THR A 427 0.28 1.62 11.31
C THR A 427 -0.99 1.14 12.01
N LEU A 428 -1.52 1.88 12.99
CA LEU A 428 -2.67 1.44 13.80
C LEU A 428 -3.94 1.29 12.98
N HIS A 429 -4.32 2.28 12.17
CA HIS A 429 -5.54 2.20 11.36
C HIS A 429 -5.47 1.04 10.33
N ALA A 430 -4.28 0.82 9.76
CA ALA A 430 -4.06 -0.33 8.88
C ALA A 430 -4.19 -1.66 9.65
N ALA A 431 -3.66 -1.75 10.87
CA ALA A 431 -3.81 -2.93 11.73
C ALA A 431 -5.28 -3.20 12.09
N GLU A 432 -6.04 -2.16 12.43
CA GLU A 432 -7.49 -2.25 12.70
C GLU A 432 -8.25 -2.73 11.46
N ALA A 433 -7.94 -2.17 10.29
CA ALA A 433 -8.60 -2.54 9.03
C ALA A 433 -8.42 -4.02 8.66
N ILE A 434 -7.30 -4.62 9.05
CA ILE A 434 -7.01 -6.06 8.81
C ILE A 434 -7.31 -6.95 10.03
N GLY A 435 -7.77 -6.38 11.17
CA GLY A 435 -8.11 -7.12 12.40
C GLY A 435 -6.88 -7.67 13.14
N MET A 436 -5.79 -6.93 13.16
CA MET A 436 -4.54 -7.30 13.83
C MET A 436 -4.07 -6.27 14.86
N GLU A 437 -4.89 -5.31 15.24
CA GLU A 437 -4.58 -4.23 16.17
C GLU A 437 -4.12 -4.71 17.54
N ASP A 438 -4.53 -5.89 17.97
CA ASP A 438 -4.04 -6.50 19.22
C ASP A 438 -2.60 -7.03 19.09
N LYS A 439 -2.08 -7.21 17.87
CA LYS A 439 -0.77 -7.81 17.61
C LYS A 439 0.26 -6.83 17.08
N ILE A 440 -0.13 -5.87 16.25
CA ILE A 440 0.76 -4.94 15.54
C ILE A 440 0.15 -3.53 15.49
N GLY A 441 0.80 -2.61 14.77
CA GLY A 441 0.29 -1.26 14.51
C GLY A 441 0.62 -0.23 15.57
N THR A 442 1.03 -0.65 16.77
CA THR A 442 1.58 0.25 17.81
C THR A 442 2.70 -0.43 18.58
N VAL A 443 3.61 0.36 19.15
CA VAL A 443 4.65 -0.15 20.05
C VAL A 443 4.06 -0.26 21.44
N ALA A 444 3.64 -1.47 21.84
CA ALA A 444 3.01 -1.72 23.14
C ALA A 444 3.41 -3.10 23.70
N VAL A 445 3.42 -3.20 25.03
CA VAL A 445 3.70 -4.46 25.73
C VAL A 445 2.70 -5.54 25.33
N GLY A 446 3.20 -6.73 25.01
CA GLY A 446 2.41 -7.88 24.54
C GLY A 446 2.27 -7.98 23.03
N LYS A 447 2.58 -6.93 22.28
CA LYS A 447 2.56 -6.95 20.80
C LYS A 447 3.83 -7.52 20.20
N LEU A 448 3.73 -7.88 18.94
CA LEU A 448 4.88 -8.33 18.13
C LEU A 448 5.90 -7.20 17.98
N ALA A 449 7.17 -7.58 18.00
CA ALA A 449 8.26 -6.66 17.75
C ALA A 449 8.42 -6.43 16.23
N ASP A 450 7.47 -5.70 15.67
CA ASP A 450 7.48 -5.15 14.31
C ASP A 450 7.77 -3.66 14.45
N LEU A 451 9.03 -3.25 14.22
CA LEU A 451 9.53 -1.93 14.57
C LEU A 451 10.43 -1.35 13.48
N ILE A 452 10.54 -0.03 13.49
CA ILE A 452 11.47 0.74 12.64
C ILE A 452 12.37 1.55 13.56
N LEU A 453 13.67 1.51 13.31
CA LEU A 453 14.67 2.38 13.94
C LEU A 453 15.28 3.29 12.88
N MET A 454 15.41 4.58 13.20
CA MET A 454 15.98 5.59 12.31
C MET A 454 16.61 6.75 13.06
N ASP A 455 17.59 7.41 12.44
CA ASP A 455 18.35 8.50 13.05
C ASP A 455 17.57 9.83 13.08
N GLU A 456 16.82 10.13 12.03
CA GLU A 456 16.14 11.42 11.85
C GLU A 456 14.66 11.35 12.24
N ASN A 457 14.09 12.47 12.67
CA ASN A 457 12.69 12.57 13.10
C ASN A 457 11.72 12.59 11.91
N PRO A 458 10.98 11.51 11.62
CA PRO A 458 10.06 11.46 10.49
C PRO A 458 8.86 12.40 10.64
N LEU A 459 8.54 12.86 11.86
CA LEU A 459 7.48 13.84 12.07
C LEU A 459 7.87 15.25 11.62
N LYS A 460 9.17 15.55 11.54
CA LYS A 460 9.67 16.80 10.97
C LYS A 460 9.70 16.76 9.44
N ASN A 461 10.07 15.62 8.89
CA ASN A 461 10.16 15.45 7.44
C ASN A 461 9.93 13.97 7.08
N LEU A 462 8.79 13.68 6.45
CA LEU A 462 8.44 12.32 6.03
C LEU A 462 9.42 11.73 5.00
N LYS A 463 10.18 12.57 4.28
CA LYS A 463 11.20 12.12 3.31
C LYS A 463 12.33 11.34 3.97
N TYR A 464 12.53 11.49 5.27
CA TYR A 464 13.48 10.66 6.02
C TYR A 464 13.09 9.17 6.06
N LEU A 465 11.84 8.84 5.73
CA LEU A 465 11.36 7.45 5.62
C LEU A 465 11.78 6.76 4.32
N TYR A 466 12.17 7.50 3.27
CA TYR A 466 12.76 6.86 2.10
C TYR A 466 14.02 6.09 2.49
N ALA A 467 14.18 4.86 2.03
CA ALA A 467 15.36 4.06 2.33
C ALA A 467 16.67 4.73 1.89
N THR A 468 16.60 5.63 0.90
CA THR A 468 17.71 6.48 0.44
C THR A 468 17.93 7.74 1.27
N GLY A 469 17.06 8.03 2.23
CA GLY A 469 17.05 9.29 2.96
C GLY A 469 16.72 10.51 2.09
N ASP A 470 16.90 11.69 2.67
CA ASP A 470 16.72 13.01 2.03
C ASP A 470 18.07 13.75 1.92
N ILE A 471 18.11 14.85 1.19
CA ILE A 471 19.30 15.66 0.96
C ILE A 471 19.21 16.93 1.80
N LYS A 472 20.29 17.25 2.51
CA LYS A 472 20.45 18.54 3.21
C LYS A 472 21.88 19.06 3.12
N LEU A 473 22.10 20.28 3.55
CA LEU A 473 23.43 20.82 3.81
C LEU A 473 23.83 20.49 5.26
N ASP A 474 25.09 20.09 5.48
CA ASP A 474 25.68 20.00 6.80
C ASP A 474 26.22 21.37 7.28
N GLU A 475 26.93 21.38 8.40
CA GLU A 475 27.49 22.60 8.98
C GLU A 475 28.63 23.20 8.14
N GLU A 476 29.29 22.39 7.32
CA GLU A 476 30.36 22.77 6.38
C GLU A 476 29.81 23.23 5.02
N ASN A 477 28.48 23.21 4.81
CA ASN A 477 27.76 23.46 3.56
C ASN A 477 27.99 22.39 2.48
N ASP A 478 28.35 21.18 2.86
CA ASP A 478 28.41 20.05 1.96
C ASP A 478 27.04 19.38 1.82
N VAL A 479 26.74 18.89 0.61
CA VAL A 479 25.50 18.17 0.34
C VAL A 479 25.61 16.74 0.87
N VAL A 480 24.83 16.44 1.91
CA VAL A 480 24.80 15.12 2.56
C VAL A 480 23.44 14.47 2.48
N ARG A 481 23.42 13.14 2.50
CA ARG A 481 22.17 12.38 2.70
C ARG A 481 21.99 12.04 4.17
N VAL A 482 20.78 12.27 4.65
CA VAL A 482 20.40 12.04 6.05
C VAL A 482 19.09 11.27 6.13
N GLY A 483 18.88 10.59 7.24
CA GLY A 483 17.70 9.74 7.42
C GLY A 483 17.83 8.41 6.66
N GLY A 484 16.71 7.89 6.23
CA GLY A 484 16.56 6.51 5.80
C GLY A 484 16.25 5.61 6.99
N VAL A 485 15.56 4.52 6.72
CA VAL A 485 15.36 3.47 7.72
C VAL A 485 16.71 2.81 8.00
N GLU A 486 17.13 2.76 9.26
CA GLU A 486 18.37 2.08 9.66
C GLU A 486 18.11 0.59 9.87
N LYS A 487 17.12 0.27 10.73
CA LYS A 487 16.75 -1.12 11.01
C LYS A 487 15.25 -1.30 10.83
N THR A 488 14.89 -2.38 10.16
CA THR A 488 13.54 -2.92 10.14
C THR A 488 13.54 -4.18 11.00
N ILE A 489 12.70 -4.20 12.01
CA ILE A 489 12.54 -5.35 12.90
C ILE A 489 11.19 -5.98 12.59
N LYS A 490 11.18 -7.25 12.22
CA LYS A 490 9.96 -8.00 11.94
C LYS A 490 9.97 -9.31 12.71
N ASP A 491 8.95 -9.52 13.54
CA ASP A 491 8.88 -10.68 14.45
C ASP A 491 10.16 -10.83 15.30
N GLY A 492 10.76 -9.72 15.77
CA GLY A 492 11.98 -9.71 16.58
C GLY A 492 13.28 -10.01 15.81
N ILE A 493 13.23 -10.20 14.50
CA ILE A 493 14.41 -10.31 13.63
C ILE A 493 14.81 -8.92 13.16
N VAL A 494 16.08 -8.59 13.37
CA VAL A 494 16.66 -7.29 13.04
C VAL A 494 17.28 -7.33 11.66
N TYR A 495 16.73 -6.57 10.74
CA TYR A 495 17.26 -6.39 9.38
C TYR A 495 17.93 -5.03 9.25
N ASP A 496 19.12 -5.00 8.67
CA ASP A 496 19.76 -3.77 8.22
C ASP A 496 19.09 -3.32 6.92
N ALA A 497 18.36 -2.20 6.97
CA ALA A 497 17.58 -1.72 5.83
C ALA A 497 18.48 -1.27 4.67
N ARG A 498 19.67 -0.75 4.95
CA ARG A 498 20.64 -0.34 3.93
C ARG A 498 21.19 -1.54 3.16
N LEU A 499 21.50 -2.65 3.87
CA LEU A 499 21.93 -3.90 3.22
C LEU A 499 20.82 -4.50 2.34
N LEU A 500 19.55 -4.39 2.76
CA LEU A 500 18.43 -4.82 1.92
C LEU A 500 18.35 -4.01 0.64
N LEU A 501 18.53 -2.69 0.73
CA LEU A 501 18.52 -1.80 -0.43
C LEU A 501 19.71 -2.04 -1.37
N GLU A 502 20.90 -2.34 -0.81
CA GLU A 502 22.07 -2.74 -1.58
C GLU A 502 21.84 -4.05 -2.36
N ASP A 503 21.18 -5.03 -1.73
CA ASP A 503 20.83 -6.27 -2.42
C ASP A 503 19.87 -6.01 -3.59
N VAL A 504 18.89 -5.13 -3.40
CA VAL A 504 17.97 -4.68 -4.49
C VAL A 504 18.77 -4.05 -5.62
N LYS A 505 19.70 -3.14 -5.29
CA LYS A 505 20.55 -2.49 -6.30
C LYS A 505 21.36 -3.51 -7.10
N LYS A 506 21.93 -4.54 -6.44
CA LYS A 506 22.66 -5.62 -7.13
C LYS A 506 21.76 -6.37 -8.11
N ILE A 507 20.54 -6.75 -7.70
CA ILE A 507 19.55 -7.41 -8.57
C ILE A 507 19.28 -6.55 -9.81
N VAL A 508 19.06 -5.25 -9.62
CA VAL A 508 18.79 -4.32 -10.71
C VAL A 508 19.99 -4.13 -11.63
N ASP A 509 21.20 -4.01 -11.09
CA ASP A 509 22.43 -3.84 -11.87
C ASP A 509 22.77 -5.11 -12.69
N GLU A 510 22.52 -6.30 -12.15
CA GLU A 510 22.64 -7.56 -12.90
C GLU A 510 21.68 -7.63 -14.08
N GLU A 511 20.43 -7.18 -13.93
CA GLU A 511 19.48 -7.16 -15.03
C GLU A 511 19.82 -6.11 -16.08
N LYS A 512 20.29 -4.93 -15.65
CA LYS A 512 20.78 -3.90 -16.56
C LYS A 512 21.96 -4.38 -17.40
N SER A 513 22.83 -5.20 -16.84
CA SER A 513 23.94 -5.79 -17.59
C SER A 513 23.49 -6.70 -18.73
N LYS A 514 22.30 -7.28 -18.60
CA LYS A 514 21.64 -8.15 -19.62
C LYS A 514 20.70 -7.38 -20.56
N THR A 515 20.50 -6.07 -20.34
CA THR A 515 19.62 -5.18 -21.12
C THR A 515 20.43 -3.97 -21.61
N PRO A 516 21.22 -4.07 -22.70
CA PRO A 516 22.20 -3.05 -23.08
C PRO A 516 21.62 -1.65 -23.31
N ASP A 517 20.37 -1.57 -23.74
CA ASP A 517 19.64 -0.34 -24.04
C ASP A 517 18.77 0.18 -22.89
N TRP A 518 18.94 -0.35 -21.66
CA TRP A 518 18.11 0.02 -20.52
C TRP A 518 18.07 1.53 -20.24
N LYS A 519 19.14 2.26 -20.59
CA LYS A 519 19.19 3.72 -20.39
C LYS A 519 18.16 4.44 -21.24
N SER A 520 17.81 3.90 -22.40
CA SER A 520 16.75 4.49 -23.25
C SER A 520 15.35 4.36 -22.63
N LEU A 521 15.20 3.50 -21.62
CA LEU A 521 13.95 3.35 -20.88
C LEU A 521 13.77 4.42 -19.78
N LEU A 522 14.84 5.14 -19.42
CA LEU A 522 14.72 6.31 -18.54
C LEU A 522 14.18 7.49 -19.32
N TYR A 523 13.26 8.24 -18.74
CA TYR A 523 12.62 9.39 -19.38
C TYR A 523 13.65 10.42 -19.91
N GLU A 524 14.72 10.66 -19.16
CA GLU A 524 15.80 11.59 -19.53
C GLU A 524 16.57 11.19 -20.80
N SER A 525 16.58 9.91 -21.15
CA SER A 525 17.31 9.37 -22.28
C SER A 525 16.43 9.03 -23.49
N ILE A 526 15.12 9.26 -23.39
CA ILE A 526 14.22 9.17 -24.55
C ILE A 526 14.49 10.38 -25.44
N GLY A 527 15.39 10.19 -26.41
CA GLY A 527 15.77 11.23 -27.37
C GLY A 527 14.56 11.73 -28.16
N ARG A 528 14.51 13.07 -28.41
CA ARG A 528 13.57 13.60 -29.40
C ARG A 528 13.86 12.94 -30.75
N LYS A 529 12.86 12.30 -31.33
CA LYS A 529 12.93 11.99 -32.77
C LYS A 529 12.91 13.34 -33.50
N ASN A 530 14.03 13.68 -34.15
CA ASN A 530 14.10 14.82 -35.09
C ASN A 530 13.24 14.53 -36.31
#